data_930c43fec9bd86c64399b2d54a54d5b5
#
_entry.id   930c43fec9bd86c64399b2d54a54d5b5
#
_cell.length_a   1.000
_cell.length_b   1.000
_cell.length_c   1.000
_cell.angle_alpha   90.00
_cell.angle_beta   90.00
_cell.angle_gamma   90.00
#
_symmetry.space_group_name_H-M   'P 1'
#
loop_
_entity.id
_entity.type
_entity.pdbx_description
1 polymer ?
#
loop_
_entity_poly.entity_id
_entity_poly.type
_entity_poly.pdbx_seq_one_letter_code
_entity_poly.pdbx_strand_id
1 'polypeptide(L)'
;MNIIWSELAKEDYWNNIDYLLNRWTTKEATHFINQVDDYLKIIAHKPKTFSPTKYKNIHAVPVVSQITLYYRVKANNIELVRFWNNYQDPKKVKL
;
A
#
# COMPACT_ATOMS: atom_id res chain seq x y z
N MET A 1 7.66 13.88 5.67
CA MET A 1 8.15 13.68 4.28
C MET A 1 6.96 13.69 3.32
N ASN A 2 7.19 14.09 2.10
CA ASN A 2 6.15 14.10 1.08
C ASN A 2 5.85 12.68 0.60
N ILE A 3 4.57 12.41 0.40
CA ILE A 3 4.12 11.14 -0.15
C ILE A 3 3.73 11.32 -1.61
N ILE A 4 4.31 10.52 -2.47
CA ILE A 4 4.06 10.55 -3.91
C ILE A 4 3.46 9.19 -4.31
N TRP A 5 2.33 9.23 -4.99
CA TRP A 5 1.68 8.02 -5.49
C TRP A 5 2.21 7.72 -6.90
N SER A 6 2.73 6.52 -7.11
CA SER A 6 3.04 6.07 -8.48
C SER A 6 1.72 5.87 -9.24
N GLU A 7 1.81 5.85 -10.57
CA GLU A 7 0.62 5.57 -11.39
C GLU A 7 0.05 4.18 -11.09
N LEU A 8 0.92 3.18 -10.92
CA LEU A 8 0.49 1.84 -10.55
C LEU A 8 -0.18 1.79 -9.18
N ALA A 9 0.33 2.54 -8.21
CA ALA A 9 -0.29 2.59 -6.88
C ALA A 9 -1.69 3.22 -6.95
N LYS A 10 -1.89 4.24 -7.77
CA LYS A 10 -3.21 4.84 -7.98
C LYS A 10 -4.17 3.83 -8.59
N GLU A 11 -3.75 3.14 -9.64
CA GLU A 11 -4.58 2.10 -10.28
C GLU A 11 -4.89 0.97 -9.31
N ASP A 12 -3.90 0.49 -8.57
CA ASP A 12 -4.08 -0.56 -7.57
C ASP A 12 -5.09 -0.15 -6.50
N TYR A 13 -5.01 1.08 -6.05
CA TYR A 13 -5.89 1.61 -5.00
C TYR A 13 -7.36 1.48 -5.41
N TRP A 14 -7.69 1.99 -6.59
CA TRP A 14 -9.07 1.94 -7.09
C TRP A 14 -9.51 0.53 -7.44
N ASN A 15 -8.61 -0.28 -8.03
CA ASN A 15 -8.91 -1.68 -8.34
C ASN A 15 -9.17 -2.48 -7.06
N ASN A 16 -8.45 -2.21 -5.99
CA ASN A 16 -8.67 -2.87 -4.71
C ASN A 16 -9.97 -2.46 -4.06
N ILE A 17 -10.38 -1.21 -4.19
CA ILE A 17 -11.69 -0.76 -3.72
C ILE A 17 -12.79 -1.52 -4.45
N ASP A 18 -12.70 -1.61 -5.79
CA ASP A 18 -13.65 -2.38 -6.60
C ASP A 18 -13.67 -3.85 -6.20
N TYR A 19 -12.49 -4.44 -5.99
CA TYR A 19 -12.37 -5.83 -5.53
C TYR A 19 -13.10 -6.05 -4.19
N LEU A 20 -12.88 -5.15 -3.24
CA LEU A 20 -13.49 -5.26 -1.92
C LEU A 20 -15.02 -5.09 -1.98
N LEU A 21 -15.50 -4.19 -2.84
CA LEU A 21 -16.93 -4.00 -3.04
C LEU A 21 -17.61 -5.21 -3.68
N ASN A 22 -16.89 -5.92 -4.57
CA ASN A 22 -17.43 -7.08 -5.29
C ASN A 22 -17.32 -8.39 -4.51
N ARG A 23 -16.23 -8.59 -3.79
CA ARG A 23 -15.92 -9.85 -3.10
C ARG A 23 -16.21 -9.81 -1.60
N TRP A 24 -16.29 -8.63 -1.05
CA TRP A 24 -16.55 -8.39 0.36
C TRP A 24 -17.74 -7.42 0.46
N THR A 25 -17.70 -6.50 1.40
CA THR A 25 -18.80 -5.54 1.59
C THR A 25 -18.29 -4.11 1.58
N THR A 26 -19.21 -3.15 1.56
CA THR A 26 -18.89 -1.73 1.71
C THR A 26 -18.06 -1.45 2.97
N LYS A 27 -18.31 -2.23 4.02
CA LYS A 27 -17.58 -2.09 5.28
C LYS A 27 -16.07 -2.34 5.09
N GLU A 28 -15.71 -3.40 4.37
CA GLU A 28 -14.30 -3.72 4.09
C GLU A 28 -13.65 -2.67 3.20
N ALA A 29 -14.36 -2.18 2.20
CA ALA A 29 -13.86 -1.12 1.32
C ALA A 29 -13.62 0.17 2.12
N THR A 30 -14.55 0.58 2.97
CA THR A 30 -14.41 1.75 3.83
C THR A 30 -13.25 1.58 4.81
N HIS A 31 -13.13 0.39 5.40
CA HIS A 31 -12.03 0.08 6.31
C HIS A 31 -10.67 0.21 5.61
N PHE A 32 -10.55 -0.29 4.39
CA PHE A 32 -9.33 -0.15 3.59
C PHE A 32 -8.97 1.32 3.37
N ILE A 33 -9.93 2.15 2.95
CA ILE A 33 -9.70 3.57 2.70
C ILE A 33 -9.20 4.26 3.97
N ASN A 34 -9.84 4.00 5.10
CA ASN A 34 -9.47 4.60 6.38
C ASN A 34 -8.10 4.12 6.86
N GLN A 35 -7.79 2.85 6.69
CA GLN A 35 -6.50 2.28 7.06
C GLN A 35 -5.37 2.86 6.22
N VAL A 36 -5.59 3.05 4.92
CA VAL A 36 -4.60 3.70 4.05
C VAL A 36 -4.29 5.10 4.58
N ASP A 37 -5.31 5.91 4.89
CA ASP A 37 -5.11 7.25 5.43
C ASP A 37 -4.27 7.22 6.71
N ASP A 38 -4.60 6.32 7.63
CA ASP A 38 -3.90 6.21 8.91
C ASP A 38 -2.44 5.77 8.72
N TYR A 39 -2.20 4.76 7.89
CA TYR A 39 -0.85 4.27 7.63
C TYR A 39 0.00 5.32 6.91
N LEU A 40 -0.57 6.08 5.98
CA LEU A 40 0.18 7.14 5.29
C LEU A 40 0.63 8.23 6.26
N LYS A 41 -0.16 8.56 7.27
CA LYS A 41 0.25 9.52 8.32
C LYS A 41 1.44 8.98 9.12
N ILE A 42 1.40 7.71 9.48
CA ILE A 42 2.50 7.07 10.21
C ILE A 42 3.77 7.05 9.34
N ILE A 43 3.65 6.64 8.10
CA ILE A 43 4.77 6.53 7.16
C ILE A 43 5.39 7.89 6.90
N ALA A 44 4.56 8.94 6.71
CA ALA A 44 5.05 10.29 6.49
C ALA A 44 5.88 10.81 7.67
N HIS A 45 5.54 10.41 8.89
CA HIS A 45 6.22 10.82 10.10
C HIS A 45 7.43 9.93 10.42
N LYS A 46 7.29 8.61 10.27
CA LYS A 46 8.35 7.62 10.56
C LYS A 46 8.42 6.59 9.43
N PRO A 47 9.08 6.93 8.32
CA PRO A 47 9.04 6.09 7.11
C PRO A 47 9.66 4.70 7.27
N LYS A 48 10.55 4.50 8.24
CA LYS A 48 11.23 3.21 8.44
C LYS A 48 10.58 2.35 9.53
N THR A 49 9.36 2.67 9.95
CA THR A 49 8.64 1.92 10.99
C THR A 49 8.30 0.50 10.54
N PHE A 50 7.93 0.32 9.27
CA PHE A 50 7.45 -0.97 8.78
C PHE A 50 8.56 -1.81 8.17
N SER A 51 8.26 -3.08 7.91
CA SER A 51 9.26 -4.08 7.56
C SER A 51 9.98 -3.78 6.25
N PRO A 52 11.31 -3.83 6.22
CA PRO A 52 12.04 -3.77 4.96
C PRO A 52 11.77 -5.04 4.15
N THR A 53 11.94 -4.93 2.83
CA THR A 53 11.85 -6.06 1.91
C THR A 53 13.25 -6.40 1.38
N LYS A 54 13.33 -7.46 0.56
CA LYS A 54 14.57 -7.79 -0.14
C LYS A 54 14.95 -6.74 -1.19
N TYR A 55 14.01 -5.84 -1.55
CA TYR A 55 14.26 -4.77 -2.50
C TYR A 55 14.78 -3.55 -1.77
N LYS A 56 15.87 -2.95 -2.32
CA LYS A 56 16.53 -1.80 -1.68
C LYS A 56 15.56 -0.63 -1.46
N ASN A 57 15.54 -0.11 -0.24
CA ASN A 57 14.74 1.04 0.18
C ASN A 57 13.22 0.83 0.09
N ILE A 58 12.77 -0.40 -0.14
CA ILE A 58 11.34 -0.70 -0.20
C ILE A 58 10.90 -1.40 1.08
N HIS A 59 9.87 -0.85 1.69
CA HIS A 59 9.20 -1.37 2.88
C HIS A 59 7.82 -1.88 2.53
N ALA A 60 7.28 -2.76 3.36
CA ALA A 60 5.96 -3.34 3.16
C ALA A 60 5.17 -3.36 4.45
N VAL A 61 3.88 -3.10 4.34
CA VAL A 61 2.95 -3.22 5.46
C VAL A 61 1.57 -3.65 4.95
N PRO A 62 0.96 -4.69 5.56
CA PRO A 62 -0.43 -5.01 5.28
C PRO A 62 -1.30 -3.89 5.86
N VAL A 63 -1.93 -3.08 5.00
CA VAL A 63 -2.84 -2.02 5.47
C VAL A 63 -4.18 -2.59 5.92
N VAL A 64 -4.58 -3.69 5.31
CA VAL A 64 -5.63 -4.61 5.75
C VAL A 64 -5.16 -6.01 5.43
N SER A 65 -5.84 -7.04 5.92
CA SER A 65 -5.41 -8.42 5.69
C SER A 65 -5.33 -8.79 4.20
N GLN A 66 -6.19 -8.19 3.38
CA GLN A 66 -6.27 -8.49 1.95
C GLN A 66 -5.22 -7.76 1.11
N ILE A 67 -4.65 -6.65 1.58
CA ILE A 67 -3.87 -5.75 0.73
C ILE A 67 -2.61 -5.25 1.45
N THR A 68 -1.46 -5.43 0.80
CA THR A 68 -0.16 -4.97 1.30
C THR A 68 0.28 -3.74 0.52
N LEU A 69 0.66 -2.69 1.24
CA LEU A 69 1.29 -1.50 0.66
C LEU A 69 2.80 -1.72 0.60
N TYR A 70 3.37 -1.51 -0.60
CA TYR A 70 4.81 -1.41 -0.81
C TYR A 70 5.16 0.04 -1.08
N TYR A 71 6.14 0.58 -0.35
CA TYR A 71 6.56 1.96 -0.53
C TYR A 71 8.08 2.06 -0.50
N ARG A 72 8.61 3.04 -1.26
CA ARG A 72 10.05 3.30 -1.34
C ARG A 72 10.38 4.57 -0.58
N VAL A 73 11.40 4.48 0.28
CA VAL A 73 11.90 5.63 1.02
C VAL A 73 13.05 6.26 0.23
N LYS A 74 12.90 7.52 -0.14
CA LYS A 74 13.93 8.34 -0.79
C LYS A 74 14.35 9.46 0.16
N ALA A 75 15.38 10.23 -0.19
CA ALA A 75 15.95 11.25 0.70
C ALA A 75 14.90 12.21 1.28
N ASN A 76 13.99 12.72 0.43
CA ASN A 76 12.98 13.69 0.84
C ASN A 76 11.55 13.26 0.57
N ASN A 77 11.36 12.09 -0.02
CA ASN A 77 10.06 11.62 -0.49
C ASN A 77 9.84 10.17 -0.13
N ILE A 78 8.56 9.82 -0.03
CA ILE A 78 8.10 8.44 0.06
C ILE A 78 7.26 8.18 -1.18
N GLU A 79 7.64 7.19 -1.97
CA GLU A 79 6.89 6.78 -3.14
C GLU A 79 6.05 5.56 -2.81
N LEU A 80 4.74 5.65 -2.98
CA LEU A 80 3.86 4.48 -2.90
C LEU A 80 4.03 3.70 -4.20
N VAL A 81 4.52 2.46 -4.10
CA VAL A 81 4.90 1.68 -5.28
C VAL A 81 3.75 0.80 -5.72
N ARG A 82 3.17 0.02 -4.82
CA ARG A 82 2.05 -0.87 -5.12
C ARG A 82 1.13 -1.01 -3.91
N PHE A 83 -0.17 -1.19 -4.18
CA PHE A 83 -1.11 -1.78 -3.24
C PHE A 83 -1.45 -3.17 -3.76
N TRP A 84 -0.76 -4.17 -3.25
CA TRP A 84 -0.84 -5.53 -3.76
C TRP A 84 -1.94 -6.33 -3.06
N ASN A 85 -2.84 -6.92 -3.86
CA ASN A 85 -3.86 -7.82 -3.34
C ASN A 85 -3.19 -9.16 -2.98
N ASN A 86 -3.25 -9.53 -1.71
CA ASN A 86 -2.57 -10.72 -1.17
C ASN A 86 -3.15 -12.04 -1.66
N TYR A 87 -4.29 -12.03 -2.33
CA TYR A 87 -4.85 -13.20 -2.98
C TYR A 87 -4.28 -13.44 -4.37
N GLN A 88 -3.46 -12.50 -4.87
CA GLN A 88 -2.68 -12.72 -6.09
C GLN A 88 -1.32 -13.32 -5.73
N ASP A 89 -0.69 -14.00 -6.70
CA ASP A 89 0.61 -14.63 -6.49
C ASP A 89 1.66 -13.58 -6.10
N PRO A 90 2.26 -13.68 -4.89
CA PRO A 90 3.27 -12.71 -4.47
C PRO A 90 4.51 -12.70 -5.36
N LYS A 91 4.76 -13.76 -6.12
CA LYS A 91 5.88 -13.81 -7.07
C LYS A 91 5.68 -12.88 -8.26
N LYS A 92 4.45 -12.44 -8.51
CA LYS A 92 4.13 -11.54 -9.63
C LYS A 92 4.28 -10.07 -9.29
N VAL A 93 4.48 -9.74 -8.01
CA VAL A 93 4.67 -8.34 -7.63
C VAL A 93 6.02 -7.86 -8.17
N LYS A 94 5.99 -6.74 -8.90
CA LYS A 94 7.19 -6.11 -9.44
C LYS A 94 7.35 -4.74 -8.80
N LEU A 95 8.46 -4.57 -8.16
CA LEU A 95 8.82 -3.35 -7.41
C LEU A 95 10.07 -2.68 -8.05
#